data_b8f856ad396624abbba2acd6a9a8446a
#
_entry.id   b8f856ad396624abbba2acd6a9a8446a
#
_cell.length_a   1.000
_cell.length_b   1.000
_cell.length_c   1.000
_cell.angle_alpha   90.00
_cell.angle_beta   90.00
_cell.angle_gamma   90.00
#
_symmetry.space_group_name_H-M   'P 1'
#
loop_
_entity.id
_entity.type
_entity.pdbx_description
1 polymer ?
#
loop_
_entity_poly.entity_id
_entity_poly.type
_entity_poly.pdbx_seq_one_letter_code
_entity_poly.pdbx_strand_id
1 'polypeptide(L)'
;MPVSESHRASGLDAPLTDIANMKCADFTNIEDAFFTYFDMLDDTIESLDAVAIAVAAPVNDDWINVTNNRWQFSKIALQERLTAHRFLVVNDFTAQALAQIDPTPNTVILLGQSDDTAPLLVIGPGTGLGVSALIPSPAGYIPLEGEGGHVSFSPRSAMENALLAFTRQTHNHVSAEHFVSGSGLENIYRFLANSSGSEPSLTALEIGAEAISSDGICRDAAIMLLEILATVIADNVLTIGAWRGAVIAGGVVPQLEPLISKSNFADRIHSIGVASHLTRDLPVWLSSDPHSGLRGALAGMSIAHLQPRILND
;
A
#
# COMPACT_ATOMS: atom_id res chain seq x y z
N MET A 1 -1.04 -16.61 20.71
CA MET A 1 0.21 -17.30 21.18
C MET A 1 1.36 -16.58 20.52
N PRO A 2 2.48 -16.34 21.17
CA PRO A 2 3.63 -15.75 20.51
C PRO A 2 4.08 -16.69 19.37
N VAL A 3 4.36 -16.12 18.20
CA VAL A 3 4.98 -16.80 17.05
C VAL A 3 6.23 -17.50 17.60
N SER A 4 6.39 -18.80 17.31
CA SER A 4 7.53 -19.56 17.79
C SER A 4 8.83 -18.89 17.30
N GLU A 5 9.85 -18.82 18.17
CA GLU A 5 11.17 -18.21 17.88
C GLU A 5 11.87 -18.75 16.63
N SER A 6 11.42 -19.88 16.09
CA SER A 6 11.95 -20.49 14.87
C SER A 6 11.61 -19.74 13.55
N HIS A 7 10.76 -18.72 13.57
CA HIS A 7 10.34 -17.95 12.38
C HIS A 7 10.91 -16.53 12.37
N ARG A 8 11.69 -16.12 13.37
CA ARG A 8 12.39 -14.83 13.34
C ARG A 8 13.60 -14.96 12.44
N ALA A 9 13.53 -14.33 11.27
CA ALA A 9 14.69 -14.22 10.40
C ALA A 9 15.78 -13.42 11.12
N SER A 10 16.95 -14.01 11.29
CA SER A 10 18.11 -13.32 11.88
C SER A 10 18.44 -12.09 11.03
N GLY A 11 18.21 -10.89 11.55
CA GLY A 11 18.47 -9.62 10.89
C GLY A 11 17.29 -8.65 10.80
N LEU A 12 16.05 -9.10 11.00
CA LEU A 12 14.86 -8.22 11.01
C LEU A 12 14.77 -7.37 12.30
N ASP A 13 15.39 -7.79 13.39
CA ASP A 13 15.38 -7.10 14.67
C ASP A 13 16.37 -5.91 14.73
N ALA A 14 17.21 -5.73 13.72
CA ALA A 14 18.15 -4.60 13.69
C ALA A 14 17.39 -3.28 13.47
N PRO A 15 17.66 -2.22 14.26
CA PRO A 15 17.07 -0.92 13.99
C PRO A 15 17.53 -0.41 12.62
N LEU A 16 16.63 0.25 11.89
CA LEU A 16 17.02 1.00 10.69
C LEU A 16 17.85 2.21 11.12
N THR A 17 19.04 2.36 10.55
CA THR A 17 19.93 3.51 10.76
C THR A 17 20.13 4.24 9.44
N ASP A 18 20.70 5.43 9.51
CA ASP A 18 21.13 6.24 8.37
C ASP A 18 20.04 6.44 7.32
N ILE A 19 18.79 6.64 7.78
CA ILE A 19 17.64 6.85 6.91
C ILE A 19 17.72 8.23 6.28
N ALA A 20 17.74 8.28 4.93
CA ALA A 20 17.69 9.51 4.16
C ALA A 20 16.41 9.57 3.30
N ASN A 21 15.83 10.76 3.16
CA ASN A 21 14.72 11.04 2.26
C ASN A 21 15.22 11.89 1.10
N MET A 22 15.20 11.35 -0.10
CA MET A 22 15.62 12.02 -1.32
C MET A 22 14.50 11.98 -2.36
N LYS A 23 14.35 13.08 -3.12
CA LYS A 23 13.32 13.14 -4.16
C LYS A 23 13.84 12.52 -5.45
N CYS A 24 13.17 11.53 -6.01
CA CYS A 24 13.55 10.91 -7.28
C CYS A 24 13.73 11.94 -8.41
N ALA A 25 12.98 13.06 -8.38
CA ALA A 25 13.09 14.13 -9.37
C ALA A 25 14.45 14.84 -9.37
N ASP A 26 15.21 14.77 -8.28
CA ASP A 26 16.51 15.41 -8.14
C ASP A 26 17.63 14.60 -8.82
N PHE A 27 17.36 13.36 -9.26
CA PHE A 27 18.34 12.44 -9.83
C PHE A 27 17.94 12.01 -11.25
N THR A 28 18.95 11.73 -12.08
CA THR A 28 18.73 11.30 -13.46
C THR A 28 18.26 9.83 -13.51
N ASN A 29 18.81 8.99 -12.66
CA ASN A 29 18.58 7.55 -12.57
C ASN A 29 18.69 7.09 -11.11
N ILE A 30 18.45 5.81 -10.87
CA ILE A 30 18.50 5.21 -9.53
C ILE A 30 19.93 5.11 -8.99
N GLU A 31 20.91 4.87 -9.86
CA GLU A 31 22.32 4.77 -9.50
C GLU A 31 22.84 6.08 -8.90
N ASP A 32 22.50 7.21 -9.52
CA ASP A 32 22.89 8.53 -9.02
C ASP A 32 22.36 8.75 -7.59
N ALA A 33 21.14 8.29 -7.30
CA ALA A 33 20.56 8.38 -5.96
C ALA A 33 21.33 7.51 -4.95
N PHE A 34 21.68 6.27 -5.32
CA PHE A 34 22.49 5.39 -4.46
C PHE A 34 23.85 5.98 -4.15
N PHE A 35 24.59 6.44 -5.18
CA PHE A 35 25.92 6.99 -4.96
C PHE A 35 25.88 8.29 -4.15
N THR A 36 24.88 9.15 -4.38
CA THR A 36 24.69 10.34 -3.54
C THR A 36 24.41 9.95 -2.08
N TYR A 37 23.63 8.89 -1.85
CA TYR A 37 23.40 8.40 -0.50
C TYR A 37 24.69 7.85 0.13
N PHE A 38 25.50 7.11 -0.61
CA PHE A 38 26.80 6.60 -0.12
C PHE A 38 27.77 7.72 0.23
N ASP A 39 27.78 8.79 -0.56
CA ASP A 39 28.59 9.97 -0.27
C ASP A 39 28.17 10.73 1.01
N MET A 40 26.93 10.51 1.50
CA MET A 40 26.45 11.04 2.78
C MET A 40 26.93 10.20 3.99
N LEU A 41 27.35 8.97 3.76
CA LEU A 41 27.87 8.10 4.79
C LEU A 41 29.37 8.35 4.93
N ASP A 42 29.87 8.47 6.16
CA ASP A 42 31.30 8.78 6.42
C ASP A 42 32.25 7.62 6.07
N ASP A 43 31.73 6.48 5.64
CA ASP A 43 32.49 5.25 5.35
C ASP A 43 32.71 5.03 3.85
N THR A 44 33.88 4.51 3.48
CA THR A 44 34.13 4.03 2.13
C THR A 44 33.44 2.70 1.91
N ILE A 45 32.41 2.66 1.06
CA ILE A 45 31.66 1.45 0.73
C ILE A 45 32.33 0.78 -0.49
N GLU A 46 33.02 -0.34 -0.26
CA GLU A 46 33.64 -1.13 -1.33
C GLU A 46 32.69 -2.18 -1.90
N SER A 47 31.85 -2.78 -1.06
CA SER A 47 30.82 -3.76 -1.44
C SER A 47 29.67 -3.73 -0.43
N LEU A 48 28.51 -4.27 -0.85
CA LEU A 48 27.32 -4.38 -0.03
C LEU A 48 26.97 -5.86 0.18
N ASP A 49 26.76 -6.28 1.43
CA ASP A 49 26.31 -7.65 1.73
C ASP A 49 24.95 -7.94 1.10
N ALA A 50 24.04 -6.98 1.13
CA ALA A 50 22.74 -7.12 0.52
C ALA A 50 22.11 -5.77 0.17
N VAL A 51 21.38 -5.73 -0.95
CA VAL A 51 20.51 -4.61 -1.34
C VAL A 51 19.09 -5.12 -1.56
N ALA A 52 18.13 -4.50 -0.90
CA ALA A 52 16.71 -4.76 -1.10
C ALA A 52 16.00 -3.49 -1.53
N ILE A 53 15.30 -3.54 -2.65
CA ILE A 53 14.60 -2.39 -3.24
C ILE A 53 13.10 -2.67 -3.28
N ALA A 54 12.30 -1.75 -2.73
CA ALA A 54 10.87 -1.69 -2.94
C ALA A 54 10.56 -0.62 -4.00
N VAL A 55 9.87 -0.98 -5.06
CA VAL A 55 9.62 -0.11 -6.19
C VAL A 55 8.18 -0.19 -6.67
N ALA A 56 7.58 0.95 -7.01
CA ALA A 56 6.25 1.01 -7.62
C ALA A 56 6.33 0.57 -9.10
N ALA A 57 6.46 -0.71 -9.33
CA ALA A 57 6.55 -1.34 -10.66
C ALA A 57 6.30 -2.85 -10.58
N PRO A 58 5.88 -3.50 -11.68
CA PRO A 58 6.02 -4.94 -11.86
C PRO A 58 7.50 -5.33 -11.86
N VAL A 59 7.85 -6.44 -11.19
CA VAL A 59 9.25 -6.85 -10.95
C VAL A 59 9.59 -8.25 -11.49
N ASN A 60 8.80 -8.77 -12.42
CA ASN A 60 8.95 -10.12 -12.96
C ASN A 60 10.15 -10.27 -13.90
N ASP A 61 10.48 -9.22 -14.65
CA ASP A 61 11.56 -9.19 -15.62
C ASP A 61 12.84 -8.59 -15.03
N ASP A 62 13.98 -8.73 -15.72
CA ASP A 62 15.22 -8.04 -15.35
C ASP A 62 15.08 -6.52 -15.46
N TRP A 63 14.40 -6.05 -16.51
CA TRP A 63 14.22 -4.63 -16.77
C TRP A 63 13.02 -4.06 -16.01
N ILE A 64 13.28 -3.12 -15.13
CA ILE A 64 12.26 -2.45 -14.30
C ILE A 64 11.97 -1.07 -14.89
N ASN A 65 10.67 -0.78 -15.08
CA ASN A 65 10.17 0.55 -15.45
C ASN A 65 9.34 1.09 -14.29
N VAL A 66 9.82 2.10 -13.59
CA VAL A 66 9.13 2.64 -12.40
C VAL A 66 7.88 3.40 -12.81
N THR A 67 6.74 3.02 -12.26
CA THR A 67 5.45 3.65 -12.55
C THR A 67 5.46 5.12 -12.12
N ASN A 68 4.92 6.01 -12.98
CA ASN A 68 4.86 7.45 -12.72
C ASN A 68 6.23 8.12 -12.46
N ASN A 69 7.32 7.49 -12.92
CA ASN A 69 8.67 8.00 -12.82
C ASN A 69 9.39 7.74 -14.17
N ARG A 70 10.46 8.50 -14.42
CA ARG A 70 11.32 8.31 -15.60
C ARG A 70 12.40 7.23 -15.40
N TRP A 71 12.55 6.71 -14.19
CA TRP A 71 13.58 5.73 -13.88
C TRP A 71 13.26 4.37 -14.48
N GLN A 72 14.27 3.80 -15.09
CA GLN A 72 14.27 2.44 -15.58
C GLN A 72 15.66 1.85 -15.37
N PHE A 73 15.74 0.58 -15.01
CA PHE A 73 17.01 -0.07 -14.74
C PHE A 73 16.94 -1.60 -14.91
N SER A 74 18.09 -2.23 -15.23
CA SER A 74 18.26 -3.68 -15.15
C SER A 74 18.65 -4.05 -13.72
N LYS A 75 18.00 -5.05 -13.15
CA LYS A 75 18.34 -5.57 -11.81
C LYS A 75 19.78 -6.09 -11.77
N ILE A 76 20.17 -6.83 -12.80
CA ILE A 76 21.53 -7.42 -12.93
C ILE A 76 22.57 -6.29 -13.03
N ALA A 77 22.40 -5.35 -13.93
CA ALA A 77 23.35 -4.25 -14.10
C ALA A 77 23.45 -3.37 -12.84
N LEU A 78 22.33 -3.13 -12.14
CA LEU A 78 22.32 -2.36 -10.89
C LEU A 78 23.03 -3.12 -9.76
N GLN A 79 22.81 -4.44 -9.62
CA GLN A 79 23.54 -5.28 -8.67
C GLN A 79 25.05 -5.19 -8.87
N GLU A 80 25.52 -5.40 -10.12
CA GLU A 80 26.93 -5.31 -10.48
C GLU A 80 27.51 -3.91 -10.18
N ARG A 81 26.76 -2.86 -10.54
CA ARG A 81 27.16 -1.46 -10.33
C ARG A 81 27.31 -1.10 -8.86
N LEU A 82 26.45 -1.67 -7.99
CA LEU A 82 26.48 -1.46 -6.53
C LEU A 82 27.41 -2.43 -5.80
N THR A 83 28.02 -3.38 -6.51
CA THR A 83 28.86 -4.45 -5.93
C THR A 83 28.12 -5.16 -4.78
N ALA A 84 26.86 -5.53 -5.01
CA ALA A 84 26.00 -6.15 -4.01
C ALA A 84 26.06 -7.67 -4.10
N HIS A 85 26.46 -8.36 -3.01
CA HIS A 85 26.54 -9.83 -2.97
C HIS A 85 25.16 -10.47 -3.09
N ARG A 86 24.13 -9.85 -2.52
CA ARG A 86 22.73 -10.29 -2.63
C ARG A 86 21.85 -9.12 -3.04
N PHE A 87 20.97 -9.32 -4.01
CA PHE A 87 20.16 -8.25 -4.55
C PHE A 87 18.71 -8.69 -4.78
N LEU A 88 17.76 -7.97 -4.22
CA LEU A 88 16.33 -8.24 -4.34
C LEU A 88 15.56 -6.98 -4.72
N VAL A 89 14.69 -7.09 -5.71
CA VAL A 89 13.70 -6.07 -6.03
C VAL A 89 12.31 -6.65 -5.83
N VAL A 90 11.48 -5.97 -5.07
CA VAL A 90 10.07 -6.30 -4.85
C VAL A 90 9.18 -5.12 -5.21
N ASN A 91 7.92 -5.38 -5.50
CA ASN A 91 6.93 -4.31 -5.63
C ASN A 91 6.74 -3.60 -4.27
N ASP A 92 6.43 -2.31 -4.28
CA ASP A 92 6.28 -1.49 -3.07
C ASP A 92 5.16 -2.00 -2.14
N PHE A 93 4.02 -2.46 -2.69
CA PHE A 93 2.96 -3.06 -1.88
C PHE A 93 3.27 -4.48 -1.43
N THR A 94 4.06 -5.23 -2.19
CA THR A 94 4.66 -6.48 -1.70
C THR A 94 5.52 -6.21 -0.47
N ALA A 95 6.34 -5.16 -0.49
CA ALA A 95 7.12 -4.75 0.68
C ALA A 95 6.22 -4.33 1.85
N GLN A 96 5.14 -3.57 1.61
CA GLN A 96 4.17 -3.24 2.66
C GLN A 96 3.55 -4.48 3.31
N ALA A 97 3.25 -5.52 2.51
CA ALA A 97 2.75 -6.78 3.03
C ALA A 97 3.82 -7.51 3.84
N LEU A 98 5.04 -7.62 3.34
CA LEU A 98 6.15 -8.27 4.03
C LEU A 98 6.49 -7.60 5.38
N ALA A 99 6.31 -6.30 5.51
CA ALA A 99 6.46 -5.58 6.78
C ALA A 99 5.48 -6.06 7.86
N GLN A 100 4.37 -6.70 7.50
CA GLN A 100 3.38 -7.22 8.44
C GLN A 100 3.75 -8.62 8.99
N ILE A 101 4.90 -9.16 8.62
CA ILE A 101 5.44 -10.40 9.22
C ILE A 101 5.87 -10.12 10.66
N ASP A 102 6.52 -8.97 10.90
CA ASP A 102 6.88 -8.47 12.24
C ASP A 102 6.50 -6.98 12.32
N PRO A 103 5.20 -6.68 12.47
CA PRO A 103 4.73 -5.31 12.40
C PRO A 103 5.12 -4.50 13.64
N THR A 104 5.46 -3.23 13.42
CA THR A 104 5.33 -2.24 14.49
C THR A 104 3.86 -2.16 14.91
N PRO A 105 3.55 -1.81 16.18
CA PRO A 105 2.16 -1.75 16.61
C PRO A 105 1.30 -0.88 15.70
N ASN A 106 0.31 -1.52 15.05
CA ASN A 106 -0.65 -0.84 14.20
C ASN A 106 -1.79 -0.25 15.03
N THR A 107 -2.39 0.86 14.56
CA THR A 107 -3.59 1.42 15.17
C THR A 107 -4.80 0.54 14.84
N VAL A 108 -5.59 0.16 15.85
CA VAL A 108 -6.81 -0.61 15.65
C VAL A 108 -7.92 0.29 15.14
N ILE A 109 -8.45 -0.01 13.97
CA ILE A 109 -9.60 0.67 13.36
C ILE A 109 -10.90 -0.08 13.67
N LEU A 110 -10.92 -1.39 13.43
CA LEU A 110 -12.02 -2.27 13.80
C LEU A 110 -11.49 -3.40 14.66
N LEU A 111 -12.12 -3.58 15.81
CA LEU A 111 -11.87 -4.75 16.66
C LEU A 111 -12.50 -5.99 16.05
N GLY A 112 -11.83 -7.12 16.15
CA GLY A 112 -12.34 -8.37 15.60
C GLY A 112 -11.52 -9.58 16.08
N GLN A 113 -11.81 -10.72 15.49
CA GLN A 113 -11.11 -11.99 15.72
C GLN A 113 -10.23 -12.31 14.52
N SER A 114 -8.93 -12.42 14.76
CA SER A 114 -7.94 -12.78 13.75
C SER A 114 -7.81 -14.30 13.66
N ASP A 115 -7.83 -14.82 12.43
CA ASP A 115 -7.41 -16.20 12.14
C ASP A 115 -5.97 -16.16 11.60
N ASP A 116 -5.01 -16.44 12.45
CA ASP A 116 -3.59 -16.39 12.11
C ASP A 116 -3.17 -17.44 11.06
N THR A 117 -4.05 -18.40 10.74
CA THR A 117 -3.83 -19.41 9.70
C THR A 117 -4.34 -18.97 8.32
N ALA A 118 -5.09 -17.88 8.27
CA ALA A 118 -5.63 -17.30 7.04
C ALA A 118 -4.74 -16.19 6.47
N PRO A 119 -4.92 -15.83 5.19
CA PRO A 119 -4.27 -14.67 4.59
C PRO A 119 -4.58 -13.36 5.33
N LEU A 120 -3.62 -12.44 5.35
CA LEU A 120 -3.76 -11.06 5.79
C LEU A 120 -3.79 -10.15 4.57
N LEU A 121 -4.85 -9.37 4.39
CA LEU A 121 -4.91 -8.34 3.35
C LEU A 121 -4.07 -7.12 3.75
N VAL A 122 -3.31 -6.58 2.81
CA VAL A 122 -2.64 -5.28 2.95
C VAL A 122 -3.05 -4.41 1.77
N ILE A 123 -3.70 -3.30 2.08
CA ILE A 123 -4.25 -2.39 1.08
C ILE A 123 -3.95 -0.95 1.48
N GLY A 124 -3.66 -0.07 0.52
CA GLY A 124 -3.37 1.30 0.89
C GLY A 124 -3.46 2.32 -0.22
N PRO A 125 -4.29 3.34 0.00
CA PRO A 125 -4.30 4.49 -0.86
C PRO A 125 -3.09 5.40 -0.58
N GLY A 126 -2.37 5.68 -1.64
CA GLY A 126 -1.28 6.63 -1.73
C GLY A 126 -1.44 7.50 -2.98
N THR A 127 -0.41 7.60 -3.82
CA THR A 127 -0.53 8.16 -5.18
C THR A 127 -1.51 7.34 -6.02
N GLY A 128 -1.46 6.01 -5.89
CA GLY A 128 -2.41 5.04 -6.42
C GLY A 128 -3.07 4.23 -5.30
N LEU A 129 -3.60 3.05 -5.65
CA LEU A 129 -4.17 2.09 -4.73
C LEU A 129 -3.41 0.76 -4.82
N GLY A 130 -2.51 0.51 -3.88
CA GLY A 130 -1.83 -0.77 -3.79
C GLY A 130 -2.67 -1.82 -3.04
N VAL A 131 -2.60 -3.06 -3.50
CA VAL A 131 -3.26 -4.21 -2.86
C VAL A 131 -2.32 -5.40 -2.91
N SER A 132 -2.05 -5.98 -1.76
CA SER A 132 -1.22 -7.17 -1.58
C SER A 132 -1.78 -8.02 -0.45
N ALA A 133 -1.22 -9.18 -0.20
CA ALA A 133 -1.55 -9.99 0.97
C ALA A 133 -0.37 -10.85 1.40
N LEU A 134 -0.42 -11.32 2.65
CA LEU A 134 0.46 -12.37 3.15
C LEU A 134 -0.34 -13.66 3.30
N ILE A 135 0.11 -14.71 2.63
CA ILE A 135 -0.50 -16.04 2.70
C ILE A 135 0.41 -16.92 3.56
N PRO A 136 -0.08 -17.45 4.70
CA PRO A 136 0.69 -18.39 5.52
C PRO A 136 0.99 -19.66 4.75
N SER A 137 2.21 -20.19 4.90
CA SER A 137 2.62 -21.47 4.34
C SER A 137 3.54 -22.22 5.31
N PRO A 138 3.77 -23.54 5.14
CA PRO A 138 4.71 -24.29 5.97
C PRO A 138 6.15 -23.74 5.94
N ALA A 139 6.53 -23.05 4.87
CA ALA A 139 7.85 -22.44 4.69
C ALA A 139 7.91 -20.95 5.10
N GLY A 140 6.91 -20.45 5.82
CA GLY A 140 6.78 -19.04 6.20
C GLY A 140 5.63 -18.37 5.46
N TYR A 141 5.88 -17.27 4.77
CA TYR A 141 4.85 -16.50 4.09
C TYR A 141 5.08 -16.45 2.58
N ILE A 142 3.98 -16.36 1.84
CA ILE A 142 3.97 -16.07 0.41
C ILE A 142 3.30 -14.71 0.23
N PRO A 143 4.00 -13.68 -0.25
CA PRO A 143 3.36 -12.43 -0.61
C PRO A 143 2.51 -12.62 -1.87
N LEU A 144 1.28 -12.12 -1.85
CA LEU A 144 0.42 -12.08 -3.03
C LEU A 144 0.68 -10.80 -3.80
N GLU A 145 1.29 -10.93 -4.96
CA GLU A 145 1.61 -9.81 -5.84
C GLU A 145 0.46 -9.62 -6.83
N GLY A 146 -0.33 -8.56 -6.65
CA GLY A 146 -1.49 -8.29 -7.48
C GLY A 146 -1.68 -6.79 -7.71
N GLU A 147 -2.52 -6.48 -8.70
CA GLU A 147 -2.91 -5.12 -9.09
C GLU A 147 -4.39 -4.87 -8.71
N GLY A 148 -4.73 -5.19 -7.46
CA GLY A 148 -6.12 -5.13 -6.98
C GLY A 148 -6.74 -3.73 -6.98
N GLY A 149 -5.93 -2.66 -6.99
CA GLY A 149 -6.41 -1.28 -7.15
C GLY A 149 -6.99 -0.98 -8.52
N HIS A 150 -6.57 -1.73 -9.55
CA HIS A 150 -7.04 -1.59 -10.92
C HIS A 150 -8.28 -2.42 -11.27
N VAL A 151 -8.81 -3.18 -10.31
CA VAL A 151 -10.10 -3.89 -10.46
C VAL A 151 -11.23 -2.88 -10.66
N SER A 152 -12.21 -3.24 -11.49
CA SER A 152 -13.35 -2.37 -11.79
C SER A 152 -14.06 -1.91 -10.52
N PHE A 153 -14.35 -0.61 -10.45
CA PHE A 153 -15.11 -0.05 -9.34
C PHE A 153 -16.53 -0.62 -9.27
N SER A 154 -16.95 -1.02 -8.08
CA SER A 154 -18.26 -1.59 -7.78
C SER A 154 -19.04 -0.62 -6.86
N PRO A 155 -19.95 0.22 -7.41
CA PRO A 155 -20.71 1.19 -6.63
C PRO A 155 -21.76 0.49 -5.75
N ARG A 156 -21.92 0.94 -4.51
CA ARG A 156 -22.92 0.42 -3.54
C ARG A 156 -24.03 1.42 -3.17
N SER A 157 -23.99 2.64 -3.73
CA SER A 157 -25.01 3.66 -3.48
C SER A 157 -25.43 4.38 -4.77
N ALA A 158 -26.56 5.09 -4.73
CA ALA A 158 -26.98 5.92 -5.86
C ALA A 158 -25.98 7.03 -6.17
N MET A 159 -25.32 7.60 -5.15
CA MET A 159 -24.30 8.64 -5.32
C MET A 159 -23.05 8.07 -5.98
N GLU A 160 -22.61 6.87 -5.60
CA GLU A 160 -21.48 6.19 -6.22
C GLU A 160 -21.78 5.77 -7.67
N ASN A 161 -23.02 5.40 -8.00
CA ASN A 161 -23.44 5.17 -9.39
C ASN A 161 -23.35 6.46 -10.23
N ALA A 162 -23.75 7.60 -9.65
CA ALA A 162 -23.62 8.90 -10.32
C ALA A 162 -22.14 9.30 -10.49
N LEU A 163 -21.29 9.06 -9.48
CA LEU A 163 -19.84 9.28 -9.54
C LEU A 163 -19.21 8.41 -10.64
N LEU A 164 -19.57 7.13 -10.73
CA LEU A 164 -19.12 6.24 -11.80
C LEU A 164 -19.52 6.74 -13.19
N ALA A 165 -20.79 7.18 -13.35
CA ALA A 165 -21.28 7.73 -14.59
C ALA A 165 -20.57 9.02 -14.99
N PHE A 166 -20.25 9.89 -14.03
CA PHE A 166 -19.46 11.10 -14.24
C PHE A 166 -18.04 10.77 -14.72
N THR A 167 -17.36 9.84 -14.05
CA THR A 167 -15.98 9.46 -14.38
C THR A 167 -15.87 8.74 -15.72
N ARG A 168 -16.88 7.97 -16.12
CA ARG A 168 -16.95 7.31 -17.42
C ARG A 168 -17.03 8.27 -18.61
N GLN A 169 -17.30 9.55 -18.40
CA GLN A 169 -17.24 10.53 -19.49
C GLN A 169 -15.82 10.75 -20.02
N THR A 170 -14.81 10.45 -19.21
CA THR A 170 -13.39 10.66 -19.55
C THR A 170 -12.55 9.39 -19.50
N HIS A 171 -13.05 8.30 -18.91
CA HIS A 171 -12.32 7.04 -18.71
C HIS A 171 -13.14 5.84 -19.21
N ASN A 172 -12.57 5.04 -20.11
CA ASN A 172 -13.21 3.81 -20.58
C ASN A 172 -13.31 2.73 -19.50
N HIS A 173 -12.26 2.58 -18.69
CA HIS A 173 -12.21 1.72 -17.52
C HIS A 173 -12.12 2.58 -16.26
N VAL A 174 -13.01 2.34 -15.31
CA VAL A 174 -13.01 3.02 -14.01
C VAL A 174 -12.71 1.98 -12.94
N SER A 175 -11.52 2.07 -12.36
CA SER A 175 -11.06 1.20 -11.28
C SER A 175 -11.34 1.79 -9.90
N ALA A 176 -11.14 0.97 -8.85
CA ALA A 176 -11.21 1.41 -7.47
C ALA A 176 -10.21 2.56 -7.18
N GLU A 177 -9.02 2.52 -7.77
CA GLU A 177 -7.98 3.53 -7.64
C GLU A 177 -8.43 4.93 -8.04
N HIS A 178 -9.34 5.05 -9.03
CA HIS A 178 -9.88 6.35 -9.45
C HIS A 178 -10.60 7.11 -8.32
N PHE A 179 -10.92 6.41 -7.22
CA PHE A 179 -11.62 7.00 -6.07
C PHE A 179 -10.89 6.78 -4.75
N VAL A 180 -10.06 5.75 -4.66
CA VAL A 180 -9.34 5.38 -3.43
C VAL A 180 -7.85 5.65 -3.61
N SER A 181 -7.50 6.91 -3.78
CA SER A 181 -6.12 7.41 -3.88
C SER A 181 -6.10 8.91 -3.62
N GLY A 182 -4.94 9.56 -3.62
CA GLY A 182 -4.84 11.02 -3.55
C GLY A 182 -5.60 11.68 -4.70
N SER A 183 -5.31 11.30 -5.94
CA SER A 183 -6.06 11.77 -7.12
C SER A 183 -7.52 11.35 -7.10
N GLY A 184 -7.84 10.22 -6.47
CA GLY A 184 -9.20 9.74 -6.26
C GLY A 184 -10.01 10.67 -5.35
N LEU A 185 -9.41 11.19 -4.30
CA LEU A 185 -10.04 12.20 -3.44
C LEU A 185 -10.39 13.46 -4.23
N GLU A 186 -9.50 13.93 -5.09
CA GLU A 186 -9.76 15.06 -5.99
C GLU A 186 -10.88 14.76 -6.99
N ASN A 187 -10.95 13.53 -7.52
CA ASN A 187 -12.01 13.12 -8.44
C ASN A 187 -13.39 13.13 -7.78
N ILE A 188 -13.50 12.61 -6.55
CA ILE A 188 -14.74 12.64 -5.78
C ILE A 188 -15.12 14.10 -5.46
N TYR A 189 -14.17 14.90 -4.98
CA TYR A 189 -14.37 16.31 -4.70
C TYR A 189 -14.88 17.07 -5.94
N ARG A 190 -14.24 16.87 -7.09
CA ARG A 190 -14.65 17.48 -8.37
C ARG A 190 -16.08 17.11 -8.77
N PHE A 191 -16.44 15.83 -8.60
CA PHE A 191 -17.82 15.38 -8.85
C PHE A 191 -18.83 16.09 -7.96
N LEU A 192 -18.57 16.18 -6.66
CA LEU A 192 -19.47 16.83 -5.69
C LEU A 192 -19.55 18.34 -5.94
N ALA A 193 -18.42 19.00 -6.20
CA ALA A 193 -18.35 20.43 -6.51
C ALA A 193 -19.17 20.76 -7.76
N ASN A 194 -19.00 20.00 -8.86
CA ASN A 194 -19.79 20.19 -10.08
C ASN A 194 -21.29 20.03 -9.83
N SER A 195 -21.68 19.07 -8.98
CA SER A 195 -23.09 18.84 -8.63
C SER A 195 -23.70 20.00 -7.84
N SER A 196 -22.87 20.78 -7.12
CA SER A 196 -23.28 21.98 -6.35
C SER A 196 -23.05 23.30 -7.09
N GLY A 197 -22.54 23.26 -8.34
CA GLY A 197 -22.24 24.45 -9.14
C GLY A 197 -21.01 25.23 -8.68
N SER A 198 -20.11 24.59 -7.95
CA SER A 198 -18.85 25.16 -7.47
C SER A 198 -17.68 24.77 -8.39
N GLU A 199 -16.70 25.66 -8.53
CA GLU A 199 -15.46 25.39 -9.26
C GLU A 199 -14.49 24.60 -8.38
N PRO A 200 -14.07 23.36 -8.78
CA PRO A 200 -13.12 22.57 -8.00
C PRO A 200 -11.69 23.12 -8.21
N SER A 201 -11.03 23.49 -7.10
CA SER A 201 -9.70 24.09 -7.16
C SER A 201 -8.69 23.54 -6.14
N LEU A 202 -9.14 22.63 -5.24
CA LEU A 202 -8.30 22.13 -4.15
C LEU A 202 -7.54 20.86 -4.54
N THR A 203 -6.31 20.75 -4.04
CA THR A 203 -5.49 19.55 -4.08
C THR A 203 -5.93 18.52 -3.03
N ALA A 204 -5.53 17.26 -3.18
CA ALA A 204 -5.84 16.20 -2.21
C ALA A 204 -5.44 16.57 -0.77
N LEU A 205 -4.30 17.23 -0.58
CA LEU A 205 -3.84 17.67 0.75
C LEU A 205 -4.74 18.75 1.34
N GLU A 206 -5.13 19.73 0.54
CA GLU A 206 -6.04 20.80 0.96
C GLU A 206 -7.43 20.27 1.26
N ILE A 207 -7.96 19.35 0.42
CA ILE A 207 -9.24 18.68 0.65
C ILE A 207 -9.19 17.90 1.96
N GLY A 208 -8.12 17.11 2.21
CA GLY A 208 -7.95 16.36 3.45
C GLY A 208 -7.92 17.24 4.69
N ALA A 209 -7.15 18.34 4.65
CA ALA A 209 -7.07 19.30 5.76
C ALA A 209 -8.43 19.99 6.04
N GLU A 210 -9.13 20.43 4.99
CA GLU A 210 -10.44 21.06 5.11
C GLU A 210 -11.50 20.06 5.61
N ALA A 211 -11.46 18.81 5.16
CA ALA A 211 -12.38 17.75 5.59
C ALA A 211 -12.34 17.49 7.10
N ILE A 212 -11.16 17.62 7.73
CA ILE A 212 -11.01 17.48 9.18
C ILE A 212 -11.54 18.69 9.93
N SER A 213 -11.30 19.90 9.41
CA SER A 213 -11.54 21.15 10.10
C SER A 213 -13.00 21.60 10.03
N SER A 214 -13.72 21.33 8.94
CA SER A 214 -15.06 21.84 8.69
C SER A 214 -15.99 20.81 8.02
N ASP A 215 -17.29 21.04 8.14
CA ASP A 215 -18.31 20.33 7.36
C ASP A 215 -18.38 20.90 5.94
N GLY A 216 -18.79 20.09 4.97
CA GLY A 216 -18.97 20.50 3.58
C GLY A 216 -18.42 19.51 2.59
N ILE A 217 -18.30 19.93 1.33
CA ILE A 217 -17.96 19.07 0.19
C ILE A 217 -16.63 18.31 0.39
N CYS A 218 -15.63 18.93 1.02
CA CYS A 218 -14.35 18.27 1.31
C CYS A 218 -14.53 17.08 2.26
N ARG A 219 -15.32 17.26 3.33
CA ARG A 219 -15.63 16.18 4.26
C ARG A 219 -16.47 15.10 3.61
N ASP A 220 -17.45 15.47 2.81
CA ASP A 220 -18.28 14.50 2.07
C ASP A 220 -17.44 13.67 1.10
N ALA A 221 -16.47 14.30 0.43
CA ALA A 221 -15.53 13.60 -0.45
C ALA A 221 -14.64 12.62 0.32
N ALA A 222 -14.09 13.03 1.46
CA ALA A 222 -13.26 12.20 2.31
C ALA A 222 -14.04 10.99 2.89
N ILE A 223 -15.26 11.21 3.36
CA ILE A 223 -16.16 10.15 3.85
C ILE A 223 -16.47 9.17 2.72
N MET A 224 -16.80 9.64 1.53
CA MET A 224 -17.08 8.78 0.37
C MET A 224 -15.85 7.93 0.00
N LEU A 225 -14.64 8.50 -0.01
CA LEU A 225 -13.40 7.74 -0.21
C LEU A 225 -13.26 6.62 0.81
N LEU A 226 -13.45 6.91 2.11
CA LEU A 226 -13.35 5.91 3.18
C LEU A 226 -14.40 4.80 3.04
N GLU A 227 -15.62 5.13 2.65
CA GLU A 227 -16.69 4.16 2.42
C GLU A 227 -16.39 3.27 1.20
N ILE A 228 -15.86 3.84 0.11
CA ILE A 228 -15.43 3.07 -1.06
C ILE A 228 -14.25 2.16 -0.68
N LEU A 229 -13.25 2.66 0.05
CA LEU A 229 -12.14 1.84 0.57
C LEU A 229 -12.66 0.65 1.39
N ALA A 230 -13.61 0.87 2.27
CA ALA A 230 -14.23 -0.21 3.06
C ALA A 230 -14.88 -1.29 2.19
N THR A 231 -15.53 -0.89 1.10
CA THR A 231 -16.10 -1.83 0.12
C THR A 231 -14.98 -2.62 -0.57
N VAL A 232 -13.91 -1.96 -1.01
CA VAL A 232 -12.76 -2.61 -1.66
C VAL A 232 -12.06 -3.57 -0.70
N ILE A 233 -11.94 -3.23 0.59
CA ILE A 233 -11.42 -4.13 1.62
C ILE A 233 -12.30 -5.40 1.70
N ALA A 234 -13.61 -5.24 1.84
CA ALA A 234 -14.54 -6.36 1.95
C ALA A 234 -14.48 -7.28 0.72
N ASP A 235 -14.45 -6.70 -0.49
CA ASP A 235 -14.38 -7.44 -1.75
C ASP A 235 -13.07 -8.25 -1.86
N ASN A 236 -11.93 -7.66 -1.48
CA ASN A 236 -10.64 -8.34 -1.47
C ASN A 236 -10.57 -9.42 -0.38
N VAL A 237 -11.07 -9.15 0.82
CA VAL A 237 -11.15 -10.14 1.91
C VAL A 237 -11.93 -11.37 1.46
N LEU A 238 -13.09 -11.17 0.83
CA LEU A 238 -13.90 -12.28 0.30
C LEU A 238 -13.21 -13.04 -0.82
N THR A 239 -12.49 -12.32 -1.70
CA THR A 239 -11.84 -12.90 -2.88
C THR A 239 -10.68 -13.81 -2.51
N ILE A 240 -9.86 -13.41 -1.52
CA ILE A 240 -8.64 -14.12 -1.15
C ILE A 240 -8.76 -14.90 0.16
N GLY A 241 -9.90 -14.85 0.84
CA GLY A 241 -10.11 -15.50 2.13
C GLY A 241 -9.27 -14.89 3.25
N ALA A 242 -9.12 -13.55 3.28
CA ALA A 242 -8.25 -12.85 4.24
C ALA A 242 -8.90 -12.75 5.65
N TRP A 243 -9.17 -13.88 6.25
CA TRP A 243 -9.84 -13.95 7.57
C TRP A 243 -8.91 -13.56 8.73
N ARG A 244 -7.62 -13.46 8.48
CA ARG A 244 -6.69 -12.86 9.46
C ARG A 244 -7.01 -11.39 9.69
N GLY A 245 -7.56 -10.69 8.69
CA GLY A 245 -7.94 -9.30 8.75
C GLY A 245 -7.36 -8.47 7.61
N ALA A 246 -7.44 -7.14 7.77
CA ALA A 246 -6.89 -6.20 6.80
C ALA A 246 -6.02 -5.14 7.48
N VAL A 247 -4.87 -4.82 6.89
CA VAL A 247 -4.02 -3.69 7.27
C VAL A 247 -4.12 -2.62 6.20
N ILE A 248 -4.51 -1.44 6.61
CA ILE A 248 -4.49 -0.26 5.75
C ILE A 248 -3.11 0.38 5.85
N ALA A 249 -2.41 0.48 4.72
CA ALA A 249 -1.12 1.15 4.59
C ALA A 249 -1.27 2.43 3.73
N GLY A 250 -0.17 3.09 3.43
CA GLY A 250 -0.16 4.30 2.58
C GLY A 250 -0.51 5.58 3.32
N GLY A 251 -0.33 6.71 2.64
CA GLY A 251 -0.32 8.03 3.28
C GLY A 251 -1.67 8.77 3.33
N VAL A 252 -2.71 8.30 2.65
CA VAL A 252 -4.00 9.02 2.57
C VAL A 252 -4.85 8.80 3.82
N VAL A 253 -5.02 7.55 4.25
CA VAL A 253 -5.92 7.22 5.37
C VAL A 253 -5.47 7.79 6.73
N PRO A 254 -4.16 7.81 7.07
CA PRO A 254 -3.73 8.44 8.33
C PRO A 254 -4.19 9.88 8.50
N GLN A 255 -4.29 10.65 7.40
CA GLN A 255 -4.78 12.03 7.43
C GLN A 255 -6.29 12.12 7.61
N LEU A 256 -7.04 11.08 7.23
CA LEU A 256 -8.49 11.02 7.29
C LEU A 256 -9.01 10.15 8.46
N GLU A 257 -8.12 9.59 9.26
CA GLU A 257 -8.46 8.67 10.36
C GLU A 257 -9.59 9.18 11.27
N PRO A 258 -9.61 10.46 11.69
CA PRO A 258 -10.70 10.97 12.53
C PRO A 258 -12.09 10.93 11.88
N LEU A 259 -12.19 10.76 10.55
CA LEU A 259 -13.45 10.66 9.82
C LEU A 259 -13.96 9.22 9.70
N ILE A 260 -13.15 8.22 9.97
CA ILE A 260 -13.55 6.81 9.89
C ILE A 260 -14.78 6.56 10.78
N SER A 261 -14.75 7.04 12.02
CA SER A 261 -15.85 6.90 12.97
C SER A 261 -17.12 7.73 12.60
N LYS A 262 -16.99 8.67 11.66
CA LYS A 262 -18.09 9.50 11.14
C LYS A 262 -18.66 8.98 9.82
N SER A 263 -18.07 7.94 9.27
CA SER A 263 -18.46 7.29 8.02
C SER A 263 -19.15 5.95 8.27
N ASN A 264 -19.73 5.37 7.22
CA ASN A 264 -20.25 4.01 7.27
C ASN A 264 -19.17 2.95 7.03
N PHE A 265 -17.90 3.22 7.34
CA PHE A 265 -16.76 2.34 7.07
C PHE A 265 -16.97 0.93 7.62
N ALA A 266 -17.33 0.82 8.91
CA ALA A 266 -17.55 -0.47 9.55
C ALA A 266 -18.74 -1.23 8.91
N ASP A 267 -19.86 -0.54 8.69
CA ASP A 267 -21.05 -1.15 8.09
C ASP A 267 -20.78 -1.63 6.65
N ARG A 268 -19.95 -0.92 5.89
CA ARG A 268 -19.55 -1.31 4.54
C ARG A 268 -18.77 -2.63 4.52
N ILE A 269 -17.93 -2.87 5.52
CA ILE A 269 -17.18 -4.14 5.68
C ILE A 269 -18.13 -5.23 6.19
N HIS A 270 -18.96 -4.95 7.17
CA HIS A 270 -19.76 -5.96 7.85
C HIS A 270 -21.05 -6.35 7.11
N SER A 271 -21.61 -5.45 6.28
CA SER A 271 -22.90 -5.63 5.61
C SER A 271 -22.74 -5.97 4.12
N ILE A 272 -22.26 -7.18 3.84
CA ILE A 272 -22.00 -7.68 2.48
C ILE A 272 -23.00 -8.77 2.05
N GLY A 273 -24.27 -8.58 2.39
CA GLY A 273 -25.37 -9.47 2.00
C GLY A 273 -25.28 -10.83 2.69
N VAL A 274 -25.43 -11.90 1.95
CA VAL A 274 -25.41 -13.28 2.49
C VAL A 274 -24.09 -13.67 3.15
N ALA A 275 -22.99 -13.02 2.78
CA ALA A 275 -21.65 -13.26 3.30
C ALA A 275 -21.30 -12.43 4.55
N SER A 276 -22.20 -11.58 5.06
CA SER A 276 -21.95 -10.72 6.22
C SER A 276 -21.48 -11.46 7.47
N HIS A 277 -21.83 -12.73 7.61
CA HIS A 277 -21.36 -13.56 8.73
C HIS A 277 -19.87 -13.85 8.69
N LEU A 278 -19.21 -13.73 7.52
CA LEU A 278 -17.77 -13.95 7.33
C LEU A 278 -16.93 -12.71 7.68
N THR A 279 -17.51 -11.51 7.59
CA THR A 279 -16.77 -10.26 7.82
C THR A 279 -17.23 -9.52 9.06
N ARG A 280 -18.23 -10.01 9.80
CA ARG A 280 -18.78 -9.37 11.00
C ARG A 280 -17.73 -9.05 12.04
N ASP A 281 -16.79 -9.96 12.24
CA ASP A 281 -15.74 -9.86 13.26
C ASP A 281 -14.36 -9.68 12.62
N LEU A 282 -14.31 -9.14 11.40
CA LEU A 282 -13.05 -8.91 10.69
C LEU A 282 -12.28 -7.76 11.34
N PRO A 283 -11.05 -7.99 11.84
CA PRO A 283 -10.22 -6.91 12.37
C PRO A 283 -9.61 -6.09 11.22
N VAL A 284 -9.54 -4.77 11.44
CA VAL A 284 -8.89 -3.84 10.53
C VAL A 284 -7.93 -2.95 11.30
N TRP A 285 -6.71 -2.82 10.81
CA TRP A 285 -5.67 -2.00 11.40
C TRP A 285 -5.18 -0.94 10.41
N LEU A 286 -4.66 0.16 10.95
CA LEU A 286 -3.95 1.19 10.21
C LEU A 286 -2.46 1.06 10.54
N SER A 287 -1.62 0.89 9.53
CA SER A 287 -0.17 0.88 9.69
C SER A 287 0.32 2.29 10.03
N SER A 288 1.09 2.40 11.11
CA SER A 288 1.69 3.64 11.58
C SER A 288 3.20 3.72 11.34
N ASP A 289 3.81 2.68 10.75
CA ASP A 289 5.24 2.66 10.47
C ASP A 289 5.57 3.44 9.18
N PRO A 290 6.24 4.61 9.27
CA PRO A 290 6.61 5.38 8.09
C PRO A 290 7.68 4.69 7.23
N HIS A 291 8.35 3.67 7.76
CA HIS A 291 9.44 2.94 7.11
C HIS A 291 9.06 1.48 6.79
N SER A 292 7.78 1.16 6.81
CA SER A 292 7.27 -0.19 6.51
C SER A 292 7.77 -0.74 5.17
N GLY A 293 7.87 0.08 4.12
CA GLY A 293 8.44 -0.33 2.84
C GLY A 293 9.89 -0.80 2.94
N LEU A 294 10.74 -0.10 3.71
CA LEU A 294 12.14 -0.49 3.94
C LEU A 294 12.22 -1.80 4.73
N ARG A 295 11.46 -1.91 5.82
CA ARG A 295 11.40 -3.14 6.64
C ARG A 295 10.92 -4.33 5.82
N GLY A 296 9.89 -4.14 5.01
CA GLY A 296 9.34 -5.19 4.18
C GLY A 296 10.29 -5.63 3.06
N ALA A 297 10.99 -4.72 2.41
CA ALA A 297 12.02 -5.05 1.42
C ALA A 297 13.14 -5.89 2.08
N LEU A 298 13.61 -5.49 3.26
CA LEU A 298 14.60 -6.24 4.05
C LEU A 298 14.05 -7.62 4.44
N ALA A 299 12.80 -7.70 4.93
CA ALA A 299 12.15 -8.96 5.27
C ALA A 299 12.12 -9.94 4.09
N GLY A 300 11.92 -9.43 2.87
CA GLY A 300 11.92 -10.20 1.63
C GLY A 300 13.20 -11.01 1.40
N MET A 301 14.35 -10.52 1.88
CA MET A 301 15.63 -11.22 1.78
C MET A 301 15.67 -12.57 2.53
N SER A 302 14.78 -12.77 3.48
CA SER A 302 14.71 -13.97 4.32
C SER A 302 13.52 -14.87 3.98
N ILE A 303 12.62 -14.44 3.07
CA ILE A 303 11.42 -15.19 2.70
C ILE A 303 11.76 -16.32 1.74
N ALA A 304 11.45 -17.56 2.11
CA ALA A 304 11.75 -18.76 1.32
C ALA A 304 11.16 -18.68 -0.11
N HIS A 305 9.95 -18.15 -0.25
CA HIS A 305 9.28 -17.96 -1.55
C HIS A 305 10.06 -17.01 -2.48
N LEU A 306 10.76 -16.02 -1.93
CA LEU A 306 11.49 -15.02 -2.71
C LEU A 306 12.96 -15.40 -2.95
N GLN A 307 13.48 -16.47 -2.30
CA GLN A 307 14.90 -16.89 -2.51
C GLN A 307 15.29 -17.10 -3.98
N PRO A 308 14.43 -17.69 -4.86
CA PRO A 308 14.77 -17.85 -6.27
C PRO A 308 14.89 -16.52 -7.04
N ARG A 309 14.41 -15.41 -6.48
CA ARG A 309 14.43 -14.07 -7.08
C ARG A 309 15.61 -13.22 -6.60
N ILE A 310 16.32 -13.68 -5.57
CA ILE A 310 17.53 -13.01 -5.09
C ILE A 310 18.65 -13.30 -6.06
N LEU A 311 19.19 -12.26 -6.67
CA LEU A 311 20.42 -12.34 -7.44
C LEU A 311 21.59 -12.47 -6.46
N ASN A 312 22.50 -13.39 -6.75
CA ASN A 312 23.72 -13.60 -6.00
C ASN A 312 24.89 -13.45 -6.97
N ASP A 313 26.02 -12.90 -6.50
CA ASP A 313 27.27 -12.80 -7.25
C ASP A 313 27.99 -14.16 -7.40
#